data_7cf9442e297191f79c500b19edc0ae5c
#
_entry.id   7cf9442e297191f79c500b19edc0ae5c
#
_cell.length_a   1.000
_cell.length_b   1.000
_cell.length_c   1.000
_cell.angle_alpha   90.00
_cell.angle_beta   90.00
_cell.angle_gamma   90.00
#
_symmetry.space_group_name_H-M   'P 1'
#
loop_
_entity.id
_entity.type
_entity.pdbx_description
1 polymer ?
#
loop_
_entity_poly.entity_id
_entity_poly.type
_entity_poly.pdbx_seq_one_letter_code
_entity_poly.pdbx_strand_id
1 'polypeptide(L)'
;MSYKELSEIFMFLANDEFSTSKGNKILSMSQAKRINAIMLTCGFYDESGEFAFRVGLPGKSGVGGGIIAIHPDKYCIAVWSPKLNEQSNSYKGMLFLEKFTTRTASSIF
;
A
#
# COMPACT_ATOMS: atom_id res chain seq x y z
N MET A 1 -13.68 7.28 -8.34
CA MET A 1 -12.85 7.59 -7.15
C MET A 1 -11.48 8.06 -7.61
N SER A 2 -11.00 9.19 -7.11
CA SER A 2 -9.66 9.66 -7.40
C SER A 2 -8.63 8.92 -6.52
N TYR A 3 -7.36 8.93 -6.94
CA TYR A 3 -6.32 8.32 -6.10
C TYR A 3 -6.06 9.13 -4.82
N LYS A 4 -6.42 10.43 -4.80
CA LYS A 4 -6.41 11.21 -3.56
C LYS A 4 -7.43 10.66 -2.57
N GLU A 5 -8.65 10.41 -3.01
CA GLU A 5 -9.69 9.81 -2.19
C GLU A 5 -9.28 8.40 -1.73
N LEU A 6 -8.67 7.62 -2.61
CA LEU A 6 -8.19 6.28 -2.28
C LEU A 6 -7.14 6.33 -1.18
N SER A 7 -6.18 7.24 -1.26
CA SER A 7 -5.15 7.38 -0.22
C SER A 7 -5.76 7.82 1.11
N GLU A 8 -6.73 8.72 1.08
CA GLU A 8 -7.42 9.17 2.30
C GLU A 8 -8.21 8.04 2.97
N ILE A 9 -8.88 7.20 2.17
CA ILE A 9 -9.64 6.06 2.69
C ILE A 9 -8.71 5.07 3.42
N PHE A 10 -7.52 4.82 2.88
CA PHE A 10 -6.60 3.84 3.46
C PHE A 10 -5.63 4.43 4.48
N MET A 11 -5.70 5.73 4.74
CA MET A 11 -4.81 6.39 5.68
C MET A 11 -4.93 5.83 7.11
N PHE A 12 -6.10 5.29 7.48
CA PHE A 12 -6.28 4.71 8.80
C PHE A 12 -5.36 3.53 9.08
N LEU A 13 -4.86 2.84 8.04
CA LEU A 13 -3.92 1.74 8.21
C LEU A 13 -2.49 2.23 8.52
N ALA A 14 -2.19 3.47 8.17
CA ALA A 14 -0.89 4.08 8.46
C ALA A 14 -0.91 4.94 9.72
N ASN A 15 -2.10 5.23 10.24
CA ASN A 15 -2.27 6.12 11.39
C ASN A 15 -2.23 5.33 12.69
N ASP A 16 -1.44 5.80 13.66
CA ASP A 16 -1.32 5.18 14.99
C ASP A 16 -2.66 4.95 15.69
N GLU A 17 -3.61 5.84 15.47
CA GLU A 17 -4.92 5.77 16.10
C GLU A 17 -5.91 4.92 15.32
N PHE A 18 -5.58 4.55 14.07
CA PHE A 18 -6.44 3.76 13.19
C PHE A 18 -7.88 4.28 13.16
N SER A 19 -8.02 5.60 13.03
CA SER A 19 -9.32 6.27 13.17
C SER A 19 -9.77 6.93 11.88
N THR A 20 -11.09 7.16 11.77
CA THR A 20 -11.67 7.96 10.70
C THR A 20 -11.29 9.43 10.84
N SER A 21 -11.57 10.22 9.80
CA SER A 21 -11.44 11.70 9.87
C SER A 21 -12.30 12.33 10.97
N LYS A 22 -13.29 11.58 11.48
CA LYS A 22 -14.16 12.03 12.58
C LYS A 22 -13.63 11.63 13.96
N GLY A 23 -12.46 11.01 14.03
CA GLY A 23 -11.86 10.59 15.29
C GLY A 23 -12.39 9.28 15.85
N ASN A 24 -13.25 8.57 15.12
CA ASN A 24 -13.78 7.29 15.55
C ASN A 24 -12.78 6.18 15.22
N LYS A 25 -12.40 5.41 16.23
CA LYS A 25 -11.47 4.29 16.05
C LYS A 25 -12.14 3.17 15.25
N ILE A 26 -11.57 2.84 14.06
CA ILE A 26 -12.10 1.79 13.19
C ILE A 26 -11.53 0.44 13.58
N LEU A 27 -10.22 0.37 13.83
CA LEU A 27 -9.49 -0.87 14.07
C LEU A 27 -8.65 -0.75 15.34
N SER A 28 -8.44 -1.89 16.00
CA SER A 28 -7.39 -1.97 16.99
C SER A 28 -6.01 -2.06 16.32
N MET A 29 -4.97 -1.81 17.09
CA MET A 29 -3.59 -1.99 16.61
C MET A 29 -3.36 -3.40 16.09
N SER A 30 -3.87 -4.41 16.79
CA SER A 30 -3.73 -5.82 16.39
C SER A 30 -4.42 -6.10 15.06
N GLN A 31 -5.61 -5.56 14.86
CA GLN A 31 -6.34 -5.74 13.61
C GLN A 31 -5.62 -5.06 12.44
N ALA A 32 -5.11 -3.84 12.63
CA ALA A 32 -4.36 -3.13 11.58
C ALA A 32 -3.06 -3.87 11.24
N LYS A 33 -2.34 -4.38 12.24
CA LYS A 33 -1.14 -5.19 12.00
C LYS A 33 -1.46 -6.43 11.17
N ARG A 34 -2.58 -7.08 11.44
CA ARG A 34 -2.99 -8.26 10.69
C ARG A 34 -3.31 -7.91 9.24
N ILE A 35 -4.04 -6.83 9.01
CA ILE A 35 -4.35 -6.39 7.65
C ILE A 35 -3.07 -6.07 6.87
N ASN A 36 -2.16 -5.33 7.48
CA ASN A 36 -0.89 -4.96 6.84
C ASN A 36 -0.04 -6.21 6.55
N ALA A 37 -0.02 -7.19 7.45
CA ALA A 37 0.70 -8.43 7.24
C ALA A 37 0.10 -9.25 6.09
N ILE A 38 -1.23 -9.31 5.98
CA ILE A 38 -1.90 -10.00 4.88
C ILE A 38 -1.58 -9.30 3.56
N MET A 39 -1.62 -7.97 3.52
CA MET A 39 -1.27 -7.24 2.30
C MET A 39 0.19 -7.49 1.89
N LEU A 40 1.10 -7.56 2.86
CA LEU A 40 2.51 -7.82 2.57
C LEU A 40 2.71 -9.19 1.89
N THR A 41 1.97 -10.19 2.32
CA THR A 41 2.15 -11.57 1.83
C THR A 41 1.26 -11.91 0.64
N CYS A 42 0.13 -11.23 0.45
CA CYS A 42 -0.89 -11.60 -0.53
C CYS A 42 -1.40 -10.44 -1.40
N GLY A 43 -0.88 -9.23 -1.22
CA GLY A 43 -1.48 -8.04 -1.82
C GLY A 43 -1.24 -7.86 -3.31
N PHE A 44 -0.32 -8.61 -3.91
CA PHE A 44 0.12 -8.43 -5.30
C PHE A 44 0.06 -9.71 -6.11
N TYR A 45 -0.91 -10.56 -5.85
CA TYR A 45 -1.08 -11.84 -6.53
C TYR A 45 0.24 -12.64 -6.44
N ASP A 46 0.77 -13.10 -7.59
CA ASP A 46 2.00 -13.91 -7.59
C ASP A 46 3.27 -13.10 -7.33
N GLU A 47 3.18 -11.76 -7.31
CA GLU A 47 4.33 -10.89 -7.11
C GLU A 47 4.49 -10.36 -5.69
N SER A 48 3.72 -10.86 -4.72
CA SER A 48 3.75 -10.30 -3.35
C SER A 48 5.15 -10.32 -2.73
N GLY A 49 5.88 -11.41 -2.89
CA GLY A 49 7.26 -11.50 -2.39
C GLY A 49 8.21 -10.56 -3.10
N GLU A 50 8.07 -10.43 -4.41
CA GLU A 50 8.88 -9.51 -5.20
C GLU A 50 8.61 -8.05 -4.84
N PHE A 51 7.34 -7.70 -4.64
CA PHE A 51 6.97 -6.36 -4.19
C PHE A 51 7.54 -6.07 -2.79
N ALA A 52 7.49 -7.03 -1.88
CA ALA A 52 8.07 -6.89 -0.55
C ALA A 52 9.57 -6.60 -0.64
N PHE A 53 10.29 -7.30 -1.52
CA PHE A 53 11.72 -7.09 -1.72
C PHE A 53 12.02 -5.74 -2.38
N ARG A 54 11.34 -5.43 -3.47
CA ARG A 54 11.63 -4.23 -4.28
C ARG A 54 11.16 -2.94 -3.62
N VAL A 55 10.00 -2.96 -3.03
CA VAL A 55 9.35 -1.77 -2.46
C VAL A 55 9.45 -1.74 -0.94
N GLY A 56 9.21 -2.88 -0.30
CA GLY A 56 9.34 -3.01 1.15
C GLY A 56 8.22 -2.37 1.95
N LEU A 57 7.00 -2.35 1.42
CA LEU A 57 5.82 -1.83 2.10
C LEU A 57 4.65 -2.80 1.95
N PRO A 58 3.80 -2.93 2.97
CA PRO A 58 2.50 -3.57 2.76
C PRO A 58 1.70 -2.79 1.72
N GLY A 59 1.01 -3.49 0.85
CA GLY A 59 0.21 -2.83 -0.16
C GLY A 59 -0.77 -3.77 -0.83
N LYS A 60 -1.61 -3.19 -1.68
CA LYS A 60 -2.61 -3.95 -2.44
C LYS A 60 -2.72 -3.36 -3.83
N SER A 61 -2.67 -4.24 -4.82
CA SER A 61 -2.90 -3.88 -6.22
C SER A 61 -4.34 -4.19 -6.64
N GLY A 62 -4.76 -3.59 -7.74
CA GLY A 62 -6.03 -3.87 -8.36
C GLY A 62 -5.90 -3.92 -9.87
N VAL A 63 -6.74 -4.72 -10.52
CA VAL A 63 -6.72 -4.89 -11.97
C VAL A 63 -7.11 -3.62 -12.74
N GLY A 64 -7.63 -2.60 -12.05
CA GLY A 64 -7.85 -1.28 -12.65
C GLY A 64 -6.58 -0.44 -12.79
N GLY A 65 -5.43 -0.93 -12.33
CA GLY A 65 -4.15 -0.23 -12.45
C GLY A 65 -3.77 0.58 -11.23
N GLY A 66 -4.51 0.47 -10.13
CA GLY A 66 -4.21 1.15 -8.88
C GLY A 66 -3.35 0.32 -7.96
N ILE A 67 -2.54 0.99 -7.16
CA ILE A 67 -1.80 0.38 -6.05
C ILE A 67 -1.91 1.33 -4.86
N ILE A 68 -2.21 0.79 -3.69
CA ILE A 68 -1.98 1.49 -2.43
C ILE A 68 -0.84 0.82 -1.69
N ALA A 69 -0.01 1.61 -1.03
CA ALA A 69 1.06 1.11 -0.18
C ALA A 69 1.05 1.89 1.13
N ILE A 70 1.32 1.18 2.22
CA ILE A 70 1.22 1.72 3.57
C ILE A 70 2.59 1.67 4.22
N HIS A 71 3.09 2.80 4.67
CA HIS A 71 4.20 2.80 5.61
C HIS A 71 3.61 2.93 7.01
N PRO A 72 3.65 1.87 7.82
CA PRO A 72 3.05 1.94 9.15
C PRO A 72 3.58 3.15 9.95
N ASP A 73 2.67 3.88 10.57
CA ASP A 73 2.93 5.07 11.39
C ASP A 73 3.50 6.28 10.64
N LYS A 74 3.56 6.25 9.31
CA LYS A 74 4.12 7.36 8.54
C LYS A 74 3.20 7.88 7.44
N TYR A 75 2.84 7.03 6.45
CA TYR A 75 2.06 7.52 5.31
C TYR A 75 1.33 6.39 4.60
N CYS A 76 0.37 6.80 3.80
CA CYS A 76 -0.26 5.95 2.80
C CYS A 76 -0.04 6.61 1.44
N ILE A 77 0.36 5.82 0.46
CA ILE A 77 0.58 6.32 -0.89
C ILE A 77 -0.29 5.54 -1.87
N ALA A 78 -0.95 6.25 -2.78
CA ALA A 78 -1.74 5.64 -3.83
C ALA A 78 -1.20 6.08 -5.18
N VAL A 79 -1.04 5.13 -6.09
CA VAL A 79 -0.62 5.41 -7.46
C VAL A 79 -1.58 4.74 -8.43
N TRP A 80 -1.70 5.29 -9.62
CA TRP A 80 -2.55 4.72 -10.66
C TRP A 80 -1.85 4.81 -11.99
N SER A 81 -1.72 3.66 -12.66
CA SER A 81 -1.27 3.56 -14.04
C SER A 81 -1.88 2.30 -14.63
N PRO A 82 -2.72 2.42 -15.67
CA PRO A 82 -3.59 1.33 -16.09
C PRO A 82 -2.91 0.19 -16.82
N LYS A 83 -1.69 0.34 -17.33
CA LYS A 83 -1.00 -0.74 -17.99
C LYS A 83 -0.50 -1.75 -16.97
N LEU A 84 -0.97 -3.00 -17.10
CA LEU A 84 -0.61 -4.07 -16.19
C LEU A 84 0.55 -4.90 -16.77
N ASN A 85 1.36 -5.50 -15.87
CA ASN A 85 2.34 -6.50 -16.26
C ASN A 85 1.66 -7.87 -16.40
N GLU A 86 2.45 -8.92 -16.66
CA GLU A 86 1.92 -10.28 -16.85
C GLU A 86 1.23 -10.84 -15.61
N GLN A 87 1.57 -10.34 -14.43
CA GLN A 87 0.99 -10.75 -13.15
C GLN A 87 -0.21 -9.91 -12.74
N SER A 88 -0.74 -9.08 -13.65
CA SER A 88 -1.92 -8.23 -13.44
C SER A 88 -1.71 -7.07 -12.44
N ASN A 89 -0.48 -6.65 -12.25
CA ASN A 89 -0.14 -5.50 -11.42
C ASN A 89 0.31 -4.32 -12.28
N SER A 90 0.05 -3.09 -11.82
CA SER A 90 0.47 -1.89 -12.53
C SER A 90 2.00 -1.86 -12.69
N TYR A 91 2.46 -1.91 -13.93
CA TYR A 91 3.89 -1.93 -14.24
C TYR A 91 4.59 -0.64 -13.79
N LYS A 92 4.07 0.50 -14.22
CA LYS A 92 4.67 1.80 -13.86
C LYS A 92 4.47 2.14 -12.39
N GLY A 93 3.34 1.71 -11.81
CA GLY A 93 3.07 1.92 -10.39
C GLY A 93 4.10 1.23 -9.52
N MET A 94 4.43 -0.02 -9.83
CA MET A 94 5.45 -0.77 -9.10
C MET A 94 6.84 -0.13 -9.26
N LEU A 95 7.19 0.30 -10.47
CA LEU A 95 8.46 0.99 -10.70
C LEU A 95 8.56 2.29 -9.91
N PHE A 96 7.49 3.07 -9.90
CA PHE A 96 7.47 4.33 -9.15
C PHE A 96 7.68 4.07 -7.66
N LEU A 97 6.95 3.10 -7.10
CA LEU A 97 7.04 2.80 -5.68
C LEU A 97 8.43 2.28 -5.28
N GLU A 98 9.03 1.44 -6.12
CA GLU A 98 10.39 0.97 -5.90
C GLU A 98 11.39 2.14 -5.84
N LYS A 99 11.31 3.05 -6.80
CA LYS A 99 12.17 4.23 -6.81
C LYS A 99 11.90 5.14 -5.63
N PHE A 100 10.63 5.31 -5.29
CA PHE A 100 10.24 6.17 -4.16
C PHE A 100 10.81 5.64 -2.85
N THR A 101 10.63 4.36 -2.54
CA THR A 101 11.13 3.80 -1.27
C THR A 101 12.64 3.70 -1.24
N THR A 102 13.27 3.46 -2.39
CA THR A 102 14.73 3.42 -2.47
C THR A 102 15.33 4.81 -2.21
N ARG A 103 14.79 5.85 -2.84
CA ARG A 103 15.31 7.21 -2.69
C ARG A 103 15.03 7.80 -1.32
N THR A 104 13.91 7.45 -0.70
CA THR A 104 13.54 7.95 0.62
C THR A 104 14.03 7.05 1.75
N ALA A 105 14.66 5.93 1.43
CA ALA A 105 15.11 4.92 2.39
C ALA A 105 13.96 4.49 3.31
N SER A 106 12.76 4.31 2.75
CA SER A 106 11.55 4.06 3.54
C SER A 106 11.04 2.62 3.48
N SER A 107 11.80 1.67 2.89
CA SER A 107 11.47 0.25 3.03
C SER A 107 11.44 -0.13 4.51
N ILE A 108 10.47 -0.98 4.89
CA ILE A 108 10.40 -1.47 6.28
C ILE A 108 11.39 -2.60 6.58
N PHE A 109 12.12 -3.05 5.55
CA PHE A 109 13.13 -4.10 5.72
C PHE A 109 14.57 -3.58 5.73
#